data_7bda923284cf6a2677c609e062953d8b
#
_entry.id   7bda923284cf6a2677c609e062953d8b
#
_cell.length_a   1.000
_cell.length_b   1.000
_cell.length_c   1.000
_cell.angle_alpha   90.00
_cell.angle_beta   90.00
_cell.angle_gamma   90.00
#
_symmetry.space_group_name_H-M   'P 1'
#
loop_
_entity.id
_entity.type
_entity.pdbx_description
1 polymer ?
#
loop_
_entity_poly.entity_id
_entity_poly.type
_entity_poly.pdbx_seq_one_letter_code
_entity_poly.pdbx_strand_id
1 'polypeptide(L)'
;EHYGAVGNLTAPGRGVNMGDGWETRRRREPGHDWAVLELGTFGTIEEVVVDTAHFKGNYPDRCSIQATRRAHGTPAEIAAQAESWPILLPEVKLQADHVHTFRDELAGLGPVRFVRLNIYPDGGVSRLRLNGRVVR
;
A
#
# COMPACT_ATOMS: atom_id res chain seq x y z
N GLU A 1 -7.60 13.25 -4.69
CA GLU A 1 -8.45 12.82 -5.80
C GLU A 1 -7.87 11.57 -6.47
N HIS A 2 -8.73 10.62 -6.81
CA HIS A 2 -8.33 9.33 -7.37
C HIS A 2 -8.85 9.19 -8.79
N TYR A 3 -8.00 8.73 -9.71
CA TYR A 3 -8.40 8.37 -11.07
C TYR A 3 -8.81 6.90 -11.14
N GLY A 4 -8.18 6.05 -10.34
CA GLY A 4 -8.57 4.66 -10.15
C GLY A 4 -8.91 4.43 -8.69
N ALA A 5 -9.92 3.62 -8.41
CA ALA A 5 -10.42 3.40 -7.05
C ALA A 5 -9.40 2.66 -6.18
N VAL A 6 -9.31 3.05 -4.90
CA VAL A 6 -8.38 2.42 -3.95
C VAL A 6 -8.65 0.92 -3.77
N GLY A 7 -9.90 0.48 -3.91
CA GLY A 7 -10.26 -0.94 -3.84
C GLY A 7 -9.61 -1.80 -4.92
N ASN A 8 -9.17 -1.19 -6.01
CA ASN A 8 -8.48 -1.91 -7.08
C ASN A 8 -7.15 -2.51 -6.61
N LEU A 9 -6.53 -1.96 -5.58
CA LEU A 9 -5.26 -2.47 -5.05
C LEU A 9 -5.35 -3.94 -4.66
N THR A 10 -6.49 -4.38 -4.17
CA THR A 10 -6.70 -5.74 -3.69
C THR A 10 -7.57 -6.59 -4.62
N ALA A 11 -7.89 -6.09 -5.81
CA ALA A 11 -8.66 -6.84 -6.79
C ALA A 11 -7.92 -8.12 -7.22
N PRO A 12 -8.66 -9.19 -7.61
CA PRO A 12 -8.03 -10.43 -8.04
C PRO A 12 -7.22 -10.25 -9.33
N GLY A 13 -6.18 -11.05 -9.48
CA GLY A 13 -5.37 -11.08 -10.68
C GLY A 13 -4.53 -9.83 -10.89
N ARG A 14 -3.85 -9.78 -12.03
CA ARG A 14 -3.08 -8.61 -12.42
C ARG A 14 -3.97 -7.59 -13.11
N GLY A 15 -3.60 -6.32 -12.99
CA GLY A 15 -4.30 -5.26 -13.68
C GLY A 15 -4.18 -5.40 -15.20
N VAL A 16 -5.25 -5.12 -15.93
CA VAL A 16 -5.26 -5.20 -17.41
C VAL A 16 -4.91 -3.86 -18.06
N ASN A 17 -5.03 -2.76 -17.32
CA ASN A 17 -4.67 -1.41 -17.78
C ASN A 17 -4.56 -0.48 -16.54
N MET A 18 -4.22 0.79 -16.76
CA MET A 18 -4.11 1.77 -15.68
C MET A 18 -5.41 1.97 -14.91
N GLY A 19 -6.55 1.99 -15.58
CA GLY A 19 -7.85 2.17 -14.95
C GLY A 19 -8.24 1.05 -13.99
N ASP A 20 -7.56 -0.09 -14.06
CA ASP A 20 -7.77 -1.24 -13.19
C ASP A 20 -6.89 -1.20 -11.92
N GLY A 21 -6.13 -0.13 -11.72
CA GLY A 21 -5.29 0.09 -10.54
C GLY A 21 -5.79 1.24 -9.70
N TRP A 22 -5.02 1.59 -8.67
CA TRP A 22 -5.23 2.78 -7.86
C TRP A 22 -4.27 3.87 -8.33
N GLU A 23 -4.82 5.01 -8.72
CA GLU A 23 -4.03 6.14 -9.18
C GLU A 23 -4.53 7.41 -8.53
N THR A 24 -3.60 8.21 -8.01
CA THR A 24 -3.92 9.51 -7.43
C THR A 24 -3.49 10.62 -8.37
N ARG A 25 -4.11 11.77 -8.18
CA ARG A 25 -3.81 12.98 -8.95
C ARG A 25 -2.42 13.48 -8.62
N ARG A 26 -1.72 14.04 -9.63
CA ARG A 26 -0.42 14.66 -9.43
C ARG A 26 -0.49 15.77 -8.39
N ARG A 27 0.36 15.67 -7.37
CA ARG A 27 0.45 16.68 -6.31
C ARG A 27 1.31 17.86 -6.79
N ARG A 28 0.86 19.04 -6.43
CA ARG A 28 1.61 20.28 -6.68
C ARG A 28 2.05 20.95 -5.39
N GLU A 29 1.57 20.45 -4.24
CA GLU A 29 1.96 20.89 -2.91
C GLU A 29 2.80 19.79 -2.23
N PRO A 30 3.56 20.13 -1.15
CA PRO A 30 4.30 19.14 -0.38
C PRO A 30 3.38 18.05 0.20
N GLY A 31 3.96 16.90 0.42
CA GLY A 31 3.26 15.77 1.03
C GLY A 31 3.29 14.53 0.15
N HIS A 32 2.50 13.54 0.54
CA HIS A 32 2.39 12.30 -0.20
C HIS A 32 0.98 11.74 -0.07
N ASP A 33 0.63 10.82 -0.95
CA ASP A 33 -0.67 10.14 -0.90
C ASP A 33 -0.56 8.82 -0.14
N TRP A 34 -1.69 8.34 0.35
CA TRP A 34 -1.73 7.13 1.14
C TRP A 34 -3.11 6.47 1.05
N ALA A 35 -3.12 5.17 1.39
CA ALA A 35 -4.35 4.40 1.51
C ALA A 35 -4.25 3.53 2.75
N VAL A 36 -5.34 3.43 3.51
CA VAL A 36 -5.45 2.54 4.67
C VAL A 36 -6.35 1.38 4.30
N LEU A 37 -5.88 0.18 4.62
CA LEU A 37 -6.59 -1.07 4.33
C LEU A 37 -6.77 -1.86 5.61
N GLU A 38 -7.96 -2.39 5.82
CA GLU A 38 -8.23 -3.35 6.88
C GLU A 38 -8.15 -4.75 6.30
N LEU A 39 -7.31 -5.60 6.90
CA LEU A 39 -7.19 -6.99 6.48
C LEU A 39 -8.40 -7.79 6.96
N GLY A 40 -8.77 -8.83 6.22
CA GLY A 40 -9.89 -9.68 6.61
C GLY A 40 -9.67 -10.45 7.90
N THR A 41 -8.42 -10.58 8.33
CA THR A 41 -8.05 -11.29 9.55
C THR A 41 -6.70 -10.79 10.05
N PHE A 42 -6.32 -11.19 11.26
CA PHE A 42 -4.96 -10.96 11.74
C PHE A 42 -3.99 -11.87 11.01
N GLY A 43 -2.84 -11.33 10.63
CA GLY A 43 -1.81 -12.12 9.98
C GLY A 43 -0.44 -11.51 10.12
N THR A 44 0.58 -12.36 10.10
CA THR A 44 1.97 -11.95 10.06
C THR A 44 2.38 -11.84 8.60
N ILE A 45 2.77 -10.65 8.17
CA ILE A 45 3.13 -10.39 6.78
C ILE A 45 4.59 -10.77 6.56
N GLU A 46 4.83 -11.68 5.63
CA GLU A 46 6.16 -12.21 5.31
C GLU A 46 6.64 -11.76 3.93
N GLU A 47 5.73 -11.28 3.09
CA GLU A 47 6.05 -10.81 1.75
C GLU A 47 5.10 -9.70 1.36
N VAL A 48 5.64 -8.66 0.75
CA VAL A 48 4.86 -7.57 0.16
C VAL A 48 5.17 -7.52 -1.32
N VAL A 49 4.12 -7.48 -2.15
CA VAL A 49 4.26 -7.26 -3.59
C VAL A 49 3.60 -5.95 -3.96
N VAL A 50 4.37 -5.04 -4.54
CA VAL A 50 3.87 -3.77 -5.06
C VAL A 50 4.02 -3.82 -6.59
N ASP A 51 2.90 -3.84 -7.28
CA ASP A 51 2.86 -4.01 -8.73
C ASP A 51 2.47 -2.68 -9.37
N THR A 52 3.38 -2.10 -10.17
CA THR A 52 3.14 -0.85 -10.90
C THR A 52 2.82 -1.13 -12.39
N ALA A 53 2.34 -2.33 -12.72
CA ALA A 53 1.99 -2.70 -14.10
C ALA A 53 1.13 -1.61 -14.76
N HIS A 54 1.48 -1.27 -15.98
CA HIS A 54 0.84 -0.26 -16.83
C HIS A 54 1.16 1.19 -16.47
N PHE A 55 1.73 1.46 -15.29
CA PHE A 55 2.14 2.81 -14.89
C PHE A 55 3.58 3.05 -15.33
N LYS A 56 3.74 3.63 -16.51
CA LYS A 56 5.05 3.82 -17.15
C LYS A 56 5.67 5.18 -16.91
N GLY A 57 4.84 6.22 -16.73
CA GLY A 57 5.30 7.57 -16.46
C GLY A 57 4.79 8.15 -15.16
N ASN A 58 3.68 7.64 -14.68
CA ASN A 58 2.96 8.16 -13.51
C ASN A 58 2.93 7.15 -12.34
N TYR A 59 4.01 6.44 -12.16
CA TYR A 59 4.20 5.58 -10.98
C TYR A 59 4.85 6.38 -9.86
N PRO A 60 4.65 5.98 -8.60
CA PRO A 60 5.32 6.66 -7.47
C PRO A 60 6.83 6.43 -7.50
N ASP A 61 7.59 7.44 -7.10
CA ASP A 61 9.05 7.30 -6.98
C ASP A 61 9.41 6.28 -5.91
N ARG A 62 8.67 6.29 -4.80
CA ARG A 62 8.89 5.42 -3.65
C ARG A 62 7.59 5.03 -3.00
N CYS A 63 7.64 3.99 -2.17
CA CYS A 63 6.56 3.66 -1.25
C CYS A 63 7.10 3.22 0.10
N SER A 64 6.23 3.25 1.09
CA SER A 64 6.48 2.63 2.39
C SER A 64 5.18 2.05 2.91
N ILE A 65 5.26 1.17 3.89
CA ILE A 65 4.06 0.58 4.50
C ILE A 65 4.20 0.63 6.00
N GLN A 66 3.16 1.12 6.65
CA GLN A 66 3.00 1.07 8.10
C GLN A 66 1.90 0.06 8.41
N ALA A 67 1.96 -0.56 9.58
CA ALA A 67 0.98 -1.57 9.93
C ALA A 67 0.77 -1.58 11.44
N THR A 68 -0.42 -1.99 11.86
CA THR A 68 -0.74 -2.15 13.27
C THR A 68 -1.69 -3.30 13.48
N ARG A 69 -1.67 -3.82 14.69
CA ARG A 69 -2.59 -4.88 15.12
C ARG A 69 -3.98 -4.33 15.43
N ARG A 70 -4.07 -3.11 15.97
CA ARG A 70 -5.32 -2.52 16.44
C ARG A 70 -5.46 -1.08 16.01
N ALA A 71 -6.69 -0.74 15.62
CA ALA A 71 -7.10 0.64 15.37
C ALA A 71 -8.57 0.75 15.73
N HIS A 72 -8.99 1.92 16.19
CA HIS A 72 -10.34 2.13 16.70
C HIS A 72 -10.95 3.41 16.18
N GLY A 73 -12.27 3.36 15.97
CA GLY A 73 -13.05 4.52 15.63
C GLY A 73 -13.54 4.53 14.19
N THR A 74 -13.93 5.70 13.73
CA THR A 74 -14.38 5.91 12.36
C THR A 74 -13.21 5.78 11.38
N PRO A 75 -13.48 5.61 10.08
CA PRO A 75 -12.40 5.62 9.07
C PRO A 75 -11.48 6.86 9.17
N ALA A 76 -12.05 8.04 9.45
CA ALA A 76 -11.25 9.26 9.61
C ALA A 76 -10.34 9.19 10.84
N GLU A 77 -10.84 8.66 11.94
CA GLU A 77 -10.05 8.50 13.17
C GLU A 77 -8.93 7.48 12.99
N ILE A 78 -9.22 6.38 12.31
CA ILE A 78 -8.21 5.36 11.99
C ILE A 78 -7.13 5.94 11.08
N ALA A 79 -7.52 6.70 10.06
CA ALA A 79 -6.58 7.36 9.16
C ALA A 79 -5.64 8.31 9.91
N ALA A 80 -6.17 9.06 10.87
CA ALA A 80 -5.37 9.96 11.70
C ALA A 80 -4.38 9.21 12.59
N GLN A 81 -4.77 8.05 13.13
CA GLN A 81 -3.89 7.19 13.94
C GLN A 81 -2.77 6.58 13.08
N ALA A 82 -3.06 6.30 11.82
CA ALA A 82 -2.17 5.53 10.94
C ALA A 82 -0.82 6.21 10.70
N GLU A 83 -0.73 7.51 10.82
CA GLU A 83 0.55 8.23 10.69
C GLU A 83 1.60 7.74 11.68
N SER A 84 1.17 7.31 12.86
CA SER A 84 2.07 6.88 13.93
C SER A 84 2.24 5.37 14.02
N TRP A 85 1.64 4.60 13.14
CA TRP A 85 1.78 3.15 13.17
C TRP A 85 3.23 2.74 12.87
N PRO A 86 3.68 1.60 13.45
CA PRO A 86 5.01 1.08 13.15
C PRO A 86 5.25 0.86 11.66
N ILE A 87 6.49 0.97 11.25
CA ILE A 87 6.88 0.75 9.85
C ILE A 87 7.08 -0.75 9.62
N LEU A 88 6.33 -1.29 8.68
CA LEU A 88 6.50 -2.65 8.19
C LEU A 88 7.52 -2.70 7.06
N LEU A 89 7.39 -1.80 6.08
CA LEU A 89 8.30 -1.68 4.95
C LEU A 89 8.82 -0.24 4.91
N PRO A 90 10.13 -0.01 5.11
CA PRO A 90 10.69 1.35 5.00
C PRO A 90 10.58 1.86 3.57
N GLU A 91 10.87 3.14 3.36
CA GLU A 91 10.83 3.69 2.01
C GLU A 91 11.72 2.90 1.06
N VAL A 92 11.11 2.42 -0.01
CA VAL A 92 11.79 1.69 -1.07
C VAL A 92 11.48 2.32 -2.41
N LYS A 93 12.45 2.29 -3.32
CA LYS A 93 12.29 2.85 -4.65
C LYS A 93 11.43 1.93 -5.49
N LEU A 94 10.57 2.54 -6.31
CA LEU A 94 9.74 1.83 -7.28
C LEU A 94 10.22 2.10 -8.70
N GLN A 95 9.85 1.21 -9.59
CA GLN A 95 10.14 1.30 -11.02
C GLN A 95 8.84 1.31 -11.81
N ALA A 96 8.92 1.82 -13.03
CA ALA A 96 7.78 1.83 -13.95
C ALA A 96 7.41 0.42 -14.37
N ASP A 97 6.11 0.15 -14.46
CA ASP A 97 5.58 -1.07 -15.07
C ASP A 97 6.33 -2.32 -14.59
N HIS A 98 6.37 -2.53 -13.27
CA HIS A 98 7.23 -3.53 -12.66
C HIS A 98 6.56 -4.17 -11.43
N VAL A 99 6.87 -5.45 -11.21
CA VAL A 99 6.45 -6.17 -10.00
C VAL A 99 7.60 -6.15 -9.00
N HIS A 100 7.36 -5.51 -7.85
CA HIS A 100 8.35 -5.41 -6.77
C HIS A 100 7.97 -6.38 -5.66
N THR A 101 8.91 -7.20 -5.23
CA THR A 101 8.70 -8.15 -4.15
C THR A 101 9.67 -7.86 -3.02
N PHE A 102 9.14 -7.68 -1.82
CA PHE A 102 9.93 -7.36 -0.63
C PHE A 102 9.70 -8.41 0.44
N ARG A 103 10.78 -8.94 1.00
CA ARG A 103 10.78 -9.93 2.08
C ARG A 103 11.75 -9.52 3.18
N ASP A 104 13.03 -9.41 2.83
CA ASP A 104 14.10 -9.13 3.79
C ASP A 104 14.03 -7.72 4.34
N GLU A 105 13.38 -6.81 3.61
CA GLU A 105 13.21 -5.42 4.02
C GLU A 105 12.14 -5.25 5.11
N LEU A 106 11.30 -6.27 5.32
CA LEU A 106 10.16 -6.15 6.24
C LEU A 106 10.60 -6.23 7.69
N ALA A 107 10.01 -5.35 8.51
CA ALA A 107 10.17 -5.44 9.96
C ALA A 107 9.29 -6.56 10.51
N GLY A 108 9.78 -7.25 11.52
CA GLY A 108 9.05 -8.32 12.19
C GLY A 108 8.06 -7.76 13.21
N LEU A 109 6.93 -7.21 12.74
CA LEU A 109 5.95 -6.60 13.62
C LEU A 109 5.02 -7.60 14.33
N GLY A 110 5.09 -8.88 13.95
CA GLY A 110 4.12 -9.86 14.42
C GLY A 110 2.77 -9.70 13.72
N PRO A 111 1.67 -10.22 14.31
CA PRO A 111 0.35 -10.13 13.68
C PRO A 111 -0.16 -8.71 13.56
N VAL A 112 -0.64 -8.36 12.38
CA VAL A 112 -1.25 -7.05 12.09
C VAL A 112 -2.63 -7.26 11.45
N ARG A 113 -3.44 -6.22 11.47
CA ARG A 113 -4.76 -6.24 10.83
C ARG A 113 -5.00 -5.03 9.94
N PHE A 114 -4.26 -3.94 10.17
CA PHE A 114 -4.41 -2.70 9.40
C PHE A 114 -3.07 -2.34 8.78
N VAL A 115 -3.10 -1.88 7.54
CA VAL A 115 -1.91 -1.40 6.84
C VAL A 115 -2.18 -0.04 6.22
N ARG A 116 -1.15 0.78 6.14
CA ARG A 116 -1.17 2.04 5.42
C ARG A 116 -0.08 1.99 4.36
N LEU A 117 -0.50 2.05 3.10
CA LEU A 117 0.42 2.19 1.98
C LEU A 117 0.65 3.68 1.73
N ASN A 118 1.88 4.11 1.83
CA ASN A 118 2.29 5.46 1.48
C ASN A 118 2.97 5.43 0.12
N ILE A 119 2.62 6.37 -0.75
CA ILE A 119 3.28 6.54 -2.04
C ILE A 119 3.84 7.96 -2.12
N TYR A 120 5.01 8.12 -2.68
CA TYR A 120 5.75 9.39 -2.69
C TYR A 120 6.09 9.81 -4.11
N PRO A 121 5.65 10.97 -4.56
CA PRO A 121 4.63 11.83 -3.93
C PRO A 121 3.20 11.40 -4.26
N ASP A 122 3.00 10.80 -5.42
CA ASP A 122 1.70 10.43 -5.98
C ASP A 122 1.90 9.37 -7.06
N GLY A 123 0.84 9.01 -7.77
CA GLY A 123 0.93 8.14 -8.94
C GLY A 123 0.03 6.93 -8.85
N GLY A 124 0.39 5.90 -9.62
CA GLY A 124 -0.42 4.71 -9.77
C GLY A 124 0.27 3.44 -9.30
N VAL A 125 -0.50 2.60 -8.62
CA VAL A 125 -0.12 1.25 -8.21
C VAL A 125 -1.23 0.32 -8.68
N SER A 126 -0.85 -0.69 -9.44
CA SER A 126 -1.82 -1.63 -10.01
C SER A 126 -2.39 -2.58 -8.97
N ARG A 127 -1.53 -3.18 -8.16
CA ARG A 127 -1.92 -4.13 -7.12
C ARG A 127 -0.97 -4.07 -5.93
N LEU A 128 -1.52 -4.37 -4.76
CA LEU A 128 -0.77 -4.59 -3.53
C LEU A 128 -1.12 -5.98 -3.01
N ARG A 129 -0.11 -6.80 -2.75
CA ARG A 129 -0.31 -8.13 -2.16
C ARG A 129 0.48 -8.23 -0.86
N LEU A 130 -0.19 -8.73 0.16
CA LEU A 130 0.37 -8.92 1.49
C LEU A 130 0.24 -10.41 1.79
N ASN A 131 1.34 -11.13 1.68
CA ASN A 131 1.36 -12.57 1.85
C ASN A 131 2.00 -12.94 3.17
N GLY A 132 1.45 -13.93 3.85
CA GLY A 132 1.98 -14.35 5.14
C GLY A 132 1.13 -15.43 5.77
N ARG A 133 1.08 -15.43 7.09
CA ARG A 133 0.38 -16.44 7.87
C ARG A 133 -0.80 -15.85 8.61
N VAL A 134 -1.96 -16.45 8.42
CA VAL A 134 -3.14 -16.11 9.21
C VAL A 134 -2.91 -16.53 10.66
N VAL A 135 -3.22 -15.64 11.59
CA VAL A 135 -3.14 -15.88 13.02
C VAL A 135 -4.56 -16.07 13.55
N ARG A 136 -4.80 -17.20 14.18
CA ARG A 136 -6.12 -17.56 14.72
C ARG A 136 -6.16 -17.52 16.22
#